data_d32c44ccd6b4992b966b6b6a631fe085
#
_entry.id   d32c44ccd6b4992b966b6b6a631fe085
#
_cell.length_a   1.000
_cell.length_b   1.000
_cell.length_c   1.000
_cell.angle_alpha   90.00
_cell.angle_beta   90.00
_cell.angle_gamma   90.00
#
_symmetry.space_group_name_H-M   'P 1'
#
loop_
_entity.id
_entity.type
_entity.pdbx_description
1 polymer ?
#
loop_
_entity_poly.entity_id
_entity_poly.type
_entity_poly.pdbx_seq_one_letter_code
_entity_poly.pdbx_strand_id
1 'polypeptide(L)'
;MGKSLFILLCMLCRSFVFCTAQQVDMLHNMFRSGDVIKKELCLLTEERTDSKEAKLWTIHRKEDDITVLQKFYQSKDSLCNIYFSERNALNHFSLDNNALKLSVREDNQTYIHYDLPQTYLMFPISYGDRISGLFHGTGTFCDKLRVRSCGSYSLCADELGALVTADGDTLHNVICLHALRRENVSYFPREQVPSDYGVFTDDSIRTCINSDSLVLQEDLYRWYAPGYRYPVAERCLYSYRGEAVTEYSLYCPLEEQENLDLDEANIEVRQKVKDGTYVPYRKLSKAAGDNIMDYHCSMDESCRNIHVEFTVNSPASVSLVLSNSEGMAFRSFTGDYQPGESNSMDISCTGLPRGQYVLYINANGSISSEKFNIQ
;
A
#
# COMPACT_ATOMS: atom_id res chain seq x y z
N MET A 1 39.82 -49.50 32.86
CA MET A 1 39.51 -48.15 33.32
C MET A 1 39.33 -47.27 32.07
N GLY A 2 38.13 -47.16 31.57
CA GLY A 2 37.77 -46.38 30.39
C GLY A 2 37.23 -45.06 30.80
N LYS A 3 37.85 -43.95 30.41
CA LYS A 3 37.29 -42.62 30.57
C LYS A 3 36.43 -42.30 29.36
N SER A 4 35.11 -42.33 29.53
CA SER A 4 34.16 -41.80 28.55
C SER A 4 34.31 -40.31 28.45
N LEU A 5 34.69 -39.85 27.29
CA LEU A 5 34.71 -38.44 26.92
C LEU A 5 33.30 -38.06 26.49
N PHE A 6 32.55 -37.41 27.37
CA PHE A 6 31.25 -36.82 27.05
C PHE A 6 31.48 -35.54 26.25
N ILE A 7 31.39 -35.63 24.94
CA ILE A 7 31.38 -34.42 24.07
C ILE A 7 29.99 -33.80 24.21
N LEU A 8 29.92 -32.76 25.00
CA LEU A 8 28.76 -31.86 25.12
C LEU A 8 28.69 -31.07 23.81
N LEU A 9 27.88 -31.57 22.86
CA LEU A 9 27.55 -30.84 21.64
C LEU A 9 26.57 -29.71 22.05
N CYS A 10 27.11 -28.55 22.40
CA CYS A 10 26.34 -27.33 22.50
C CYS A 10 25.81 -27.00 21.10
N MET A 11 24.60 -27.44 20.79
CA MET A 11 23.79 -26.87 19.75
C MET A 11 23.56 -25.39 20.11
N LEU A 12 24.42 -24.54 19.56
CA LEU A 12 24.12 -23.13 19.37
C LEU A 12 22.90 -23.07 18.43
N CYS A 13 21.72 -23.14 19.02
CA CYS A 13 20.55 -22.59 18.35
C CYS A 13 20.83 -21.08 18.16
N ARG A 14 21.51 -20.77 17.07
CA ARG A 14 21.37 -19.44 16.48
C ARG A 14 19.89 -19.32 16.12
N SER A 15 19.14 -18.69 17.00
CA SER A 15 17.85 -18.13 16.64
C SER A 15 18.12 -17.15 15.51
N PHE A 16 18.04 -17.63 14.27
CA PHE A 16 17.87 -16.74 13.15
C PHE A 16 16.53 -16.06 13.42
N VAL A 17 16.58 -14.84 13.88
CA VAL A 17 15.43 -13.94 13.85
C VAL A 17 15.20 -13.71 12.35
N PHE A 18 14.36 -14.55 11.77
CA PHE A 18 13.91 -14.34 10.41
C PHE A 18 13.03 -13.09 10.46
N CYS A 19 13.54 -11.99 9.95
CA CYS A 19 12.74 -10.82 9.69
C CYS A 19 11.63 -11.22 8.71
N THR A 20 10.45 -11.51 9.22
CA THR A 20 9.27 -11.78 8.42
C THR A 20 8.79 -10.45 7.89
N ALA A 21 8.96 -10.20 6.60
CA ALA A 21 8.55 -8.95 6.01
C ALA A 21 7.03 -8.88 5.92
N GLN A 22 6.41 -7.98 6.68
CA GLN A 22 5.04 -7.55 6.46
C GLN A 22 4.95 -6.85 5.10
N GLN A 23 3.83 -7.02 4.41
CA GLN A 23 3.54 -6.30 3.16
C GLN A 23 2.17 -5.64 3.22
N VAL A 24 2.03 -4.57 2.47
CA VAL A 24 0.74 -3.97 2.12
C VAL A 24 0.41 -4.43 0.71
N ASP A 25 -0.71 -5.11 0.54
CA ASP A 25 -1.09 -5.73 -0.71
C ASP A 25 -2.49 -5.30 -1.19
N MET A 26 -2.79 -5.60 -2.46
CA MET A 26 -4.02 -5.15 -3.09
C MET A 26 -5.27 -5.78 -2.48
N LEU A 27 -5.22 -7.06 -2.13
CA LEU A 27 -6.39 -7.78 -1.60
C LEU A 27 -6.83 -7.21 -0.24
N HIS A 28 -5.84 -6.97 0.63
CA HIS A 28 -6.09 -6.57 2.01
C HIS A 28 -6.15 -5.05 2.20
N ASN A 29 -5.49 -4.26 1.34
CA ASN A 29 -5.27 -2.83 1.61
C ASN A 29 -5.74 -1.89 0.50
N MET A 30 -6.29 -2.41 -0.62
CA MET A 30 -6.88 -1.55 -1.64
C MET A 30 -8.14 -0.86 -1.10
N PHE A 31 -8.32 0.41 -1.45
CA PHE A 31 -9.51 1.19 -1.10
C PHE A 31 -10.78 0.56 -1.66
N ARG A 32 -11.85 0.57 -0.87
CA ARG A 32 -13.15 0.08 -1.29
C ARG A 32 -14.16 1.22 -1.31
N SER A 33 -14.91 1.28 -2.41
CA SER A 33 -16.02 2.23 -2.53
C SER A 33 -17.12 1.92 -1.52
N GLY A 34 -17.59 2.96 -0.85
CA GLY A 34 -18.64 2.88 0.16
C GLY A 34 -18.11 2.82 1.59
N ASP A 35 -16.83 2.50 1.80
CA ASP A 35 -16.25 2.49 3.13
C ASP A 35 -16.20 3.93 3.69
N VAL A 36 -16.47 4.04 4.98
CA VAL A 36 -16.36 5.28 5.75
C VAL A 36 -15.55 4.97 7.01
N ILE A 37 -14.43 5.65 7.17
CA ILE A 37 -13.53 5.45 8.30
C ILE A 37 -13.50 6.71 9.15
N LYS A 38 -13.77 6.55 10.43
CA LYS A 38 -13.63 7.60 11.43
C LYS A 38 -12.23 7.51 12.05
N LYS A 39 -11.53 8.62 12.06
CA LYS A 39 -10.22 8.77 12.70
C LYS A 39 -10.29 9.80 13.80
N GLU A 40 -9.50 9.62 14.85
CA GLU A 40 -9.42 10.48 16.01
C GLU A 40 -8.03 11.12 16.11
N LEU A 41 -7.95 12.37 16.54
CA LEU A 41 -6.66 12.98 16.85
C LEU A 41 -6.02 12.23 18.03
N CYS A 42 -4.76 11.93 17.91
CA CYS A 42 -4.00 11.21 18.93
C CYS A 42 -2.60 11.81 19.13
N LEU A 43 -1.91 11.34 20.16
CA LEU A 43 -0.47 11.47 20.30
C LEU A 43 0.14 10.10 20.01
N LEU A 44 1.09 10.04 19.10
CA LEU A 44 1.86 8.84 18.78
C LEU A 44 3.27 8.99 19.34
N THR A 45 3.68 8.06 20.19
CA THR A 45 5.05 7.99 20.71
C THR A 45 5.77 6.77 20.18
N GLU A 46 7.08 6.85 20.07
CA GLU A 46 7.94 5.77 19.59
C GLU A 46 8.95 5.43 20.69
N GLU A 47 9.05 4.14 21.00
CA GLU A 47 10.09 3.60 21.86
C GLU A 47 11.00 2.67 21.04
N ARG A 48 12.31 2.79 21.25
CA ARG A 48 13.26 1.85 20.66
C ARG A 48 13.34 0.62 21.53
N THR A 49 13.06 -0.52 20.95
CA THR A 49 13.30 -1.81 21.61
C THR A 49 14.80 -2.16 21.56
N ASP A 50 15.27 -3.02 22.45
CA ASP A 50 16.67 -3.51 22.45
C ASP A 50 17.06 -4.26 21.16
N SER A 51 16.08 -4.69 20.36
CA SER A 51 16.30 -5.25 19.03
C SER A 51 16.40 -4.12 18.02
N LYS A 52 17.49 -4.07 17.26
CA LYS A 52 17.76 -3.03 16.25
C LYS A 52 16.72 -2.97 15.10
N GLU A 53 15.78 -3.92 15.02
CA GLU A 53 14.91 -4.15 13.86
C GLU A 53 13.41 -4.01 14.18
N ALA A 54 13.02 -3.90 15.45
CA ALA A 54 11.61 -3.77 15.81
C ALA A 54 11.37 -2.51 16.64
N LYS A 55 10.40 -1.70 16.25
CA LYS A 55 9.95 -0.52 16.95
C LYS A 55 8.69 -0.83 17.77
N LEU A 56 8.48 -0.08 18.83
CA LEU A 56 7.23 -0.05 19.56
C LEU A 56 6.63 1.34 19.44
N TRP A 57 5.46 1.42 18.84
CA TRP A 57 4.67 2.64 18.77
C TRP A 57 3.52 2.56 19.74
N THR A 58 3.20 3.65 20.41
CA THR A 58 2.09 3.73 21.34
C THR A 58 1.20 4.91 21.02
N ILE A 59 -0.10 4.65 20.93
CA ILE A 59 -1.13 5.64 20.67
C ILE A 59 -1.73 6.07 22.02
N HIS A 60 -1.79 7.37 22.24
CA HIS A 60 -2.46 7.98 23.37
C HIS A 60 -3.61 8.85 22.86
N ARG A 61 -4.83 8.65 23.36
CA ARG A 61 -5.96 9.52 23.05
C ARG A 61 -5.68 10.94 23.53
N LYS A 62 -6.11 11.91 22.72
CA LYS A 62 -6.18 13.31 23.17
C LYS A 62 -7.54 13.57 23.78
N GLU A 63 -7.61 14.52 24.70
CA GLU A 63 -8.87 14.92 25.33
C GLU A 63 -9.81 15.66 24.34
N ASP A 64 -9.26 16.17 23.22
CA ASP A 64 -10.03 16.83 22.18
C ASP A 64 -10.76 15.80 21.32
N ASP A 65 -12.09 15.81 21.33
CA ASP A 65 -12.96 14.94 20.51
C ASP A 65 -12.97 15.34 19.01
N ILE A 66 -11.82 15.70 18.47
CA ILE A 66 -11.72 16.04 17.06
C ILE A 66 -11.64 14.75 16.24
N THR A 67 -12.65 14.55 15.42
CA THR A 67 -12.75 13.41 14.52
C THR A 67 -12.64 13.83 13.07
N VAL A 68 -12.01 12.99 12.25
CA VAL A 68 -11.88 13.15 10.80
C VAL A 68 -12.55 11.97 10.13
N LEU A 69 -13.50 12.24 9.25
CA LEU A 69 -14.12 11.21 8.43
C LEU A 69 -13.40 11.10 7.09
N GLN A 70 -12.96 9.90 6.78
CA GLN A 70 -12.45 9.55 5.46
C GLN A 70 -13.48 8.68 4.76
N LYS A 71 -13.94 9.12 3.59
CA LYS A 71 -14.98 8.43 2.82
C LYS A 71 -14.45 8.06 1.46
N PHE A 72 -14.66 6.81 1.06
CA PHE A 72 -14.19 6.26 -0.20
C PHE A 72 -15.32 6.10 -1.20
N TYR A 73 -15.05 6.50 -2.45
CA TYR A 73 -16.04 6.49 -3.53
C TYR A 73 -15.42 5.90 -4.79
N GLN A 74 -16.28 5.47 -5.70
CA GLN A 74 -15.92 5.11 -7.07
C GLN A 74 -16.67 6.01 -8.04
N SER A 75 -15.99 6.49 -9.08
CA SER A 75 -16.65 7.22 -10.15
C SER A 75 -17.62 6.31 -10.90
N LYS A 76 -18.81 6.82 -11.23
CA LYS A 76 -19.79 6.10 -12.05
C LYS A 76 -19.41 6.09 -13.52
N ASP A 77 -18.61 7.07 -13.95
CA ASP A 77 -18.27 7.29 -15.36
C ASP A 77 -16.93 6.69 -15.77
N SER A 78 -16.12 6.25 -14.78
CA SER A 78 -14.81 5.63 -15.01
C SER A 78 -14.55 4.59 -13.97
N LEU A 79 -14.54 3.35 -14.40
CA LEU A 79 -14.34 2.17 -13.57
C LEU A 79 -12.96 2.12 -12.88
N CYS A 80 -12.03 2.97 -13.30
CA CYS A 80 -10.66 3.02 -12.78
C CYS A 80 -10.40 4.14 -11.77
N ASN A 81 -11.37 5.02 -11.50
CA ASN A 81 -11.16 6.15 -10.62
C ASN A 81 -11.79 5.89 -9.25
N ILE A 82 -10.94 5.69 -8.28
CA ILE A 82 -11.30 5.66 -6.87
C ILE A 82 -10.91 7.01 -6.27
N TYR A 83 -11.77 7.58 -5.46
CA TYR A 83 -11.47 8.82 -4.77
C TYR A 83 -11.87 8.73 -3.31
N PHE A 84 -11.15 9.45 -2.47
CA PHE A 84 -11.57 9.66 -1.10
C PHE A 84 -11.65 11.13 -0.73
N SER A 85 -12.60 11.44 0.15
CA SER A 85 -12.70 12.74 0.78
C SER A 85 -12.19 12.68 2.21
N GLU A 86 -11.35 13.64 2.56
CA GLU A 86 -10.85 13.83 3.91
C GLU A 86 -10.60 15.34 4.14
N ARG A 87 -11.05 15.88 5.27
CA ARG A 87 -10.80 17.29 5.66
C ARG A 87 -11.16 18.32 4.58
N ASN A 88 -12.29 18.14 3.92
CA ASN A 88 -12.76 19.00 2.82
C ASN A 88 -11.90 18.97 1.55
N ALA A 89 -10.95 18.06 1.45
CA ALA A 89 -10.24 17.76 0.22
C ALA A 89 -10.76 16.45 -0.38
N LEU A 90 -10.82 16.41 -1.70
CA LEU A 90 -11.15 15.22 -2.48
C LEU A 90 -9.93 14.86 -3.32
N ASN A 91 -9.46 13.65 -3.14
CA ASN A 91 -8.33 13.10 -3.87
C ASN A 91 -8.82 11.99 -4.79
N HIS A 92 -8.52 12.10 -6.09
CA HIS A 92 -8.89 11.12 -7.10
C HIS A 92 -7.67 10.30 -7.50
N PHE A 93 -7.86 9.00 -7.61
CA PHE A 93 -6.78 8.06 -7.91
C PHE A 93 -7.11 7.24 -9.15
N SER A 94 -6.09 6.95 -9.91
CA SER A 94 -6.10 5.92 -10.95
C SER A 94 -5.23 4.74 -10.54
N LEU A 95 -5.65 3.53 -10.86
CA LEU A 95 -4.85 2.33 -10.69
C LEU A 95 -4.16 2.01 -12.01
N ASP A 96 -2.83 2.03 -12.01
CA ASP A 96 -2.01 1.70 -13.16
C ASP A 96 -0.82 0.85 -12.73
N ASN A 97 -0.66 -0.35 -13.33
CA ASN A 97 0.41 -1.29 -13.01
C ASN A 97 0.59 -1.54 -11.49
N ASN A 98 -0.51 -1.81 -10.79
CA ASN A 98 -0.55 -2.01 -9.33
C ASN A 98 -0.16 -0.78 -8.51
N ALA A 99 0.01 0.38 -9.12
CA ALA A 99 0.26 1.64 -8.44
C ALA A 99 -1.04 2.48 -8.39
N LEU A 100 -1.43 2.86 -7.20
CA LEU A 100 -2.48 3.84 -6.97
C LEU A 100 -1.87 5.23 -7.11
N LYS A 101 -2.25 5.95 -8.16
CA LYS A 101 -1.67 7.25 -8.53
C LYS A 101 -2.66 8.38 -8.29
N LEU A 102 -2.21 9.45 -7.65
CA LEU A 102 -3.02 10.64 -7.43
C LEU A 102 -3.15 11.42 -8.74
N SER A 103 -4.35 11.40 -9.33
CA SER A 103 -4.65 12.02 -10.62
C SER A 103 -5.25 13.42 -10.51
N VAL A 104 -6.08 13.65 -9.46
CA VAL A 104 -6.69 14.96 -9.21
C VAL A 104 -6.73 15.20 -7.69
N ARG A 105 -6.48 16.44 -7.32
CA ARG A 105 -6.73 16.95 -5.96
C ARG A 105 -7.59 18.19 -6.05
N GLU A 106 -8.67 18.21 -5.30
CA GLU A 106 -9.55 19.36 -5.21
C GLU A 106 -10.00 19.64 -3.79
N ASP A 107 -10.22 20.88 -3.49
CA ASP A 107 -10.85 21.40 -2.29
C ASP A 107 -11.80 22.54 -2.66
N ASN A 108 -12.32 23.25 -1.67
CA ASN A 108 -13.27 24.36 -1.90
C ASN A 108 -12.70 25.53 -2.73
N GLN A 109 -11.39 25.62 -2.91
CA GLN A 109 -10.70 26.73 -3.56
C GLN A 109 -9.80 26.28 -4.70
N THR A 110 -9.27 25.07 -4.62
CA THR A 110 -8.20 24.59 -5.49
C THR A 110 -8.67 23.35 -6.26
N TYR A 111 -8.38 23.31 -7.55
CA TYR A 111 -8.48 22.13 -8.39
C TYR A 111 -7.17 21.94 -9.13
N ILE A 112 -6.54 20.77 -8.98
CA ILE A 112 -5.29 20.41 -9.66
C ILE A 112 -5.48 19.04 -10.32
N HIS A 113 -5.25 19.00 -11.62
CA HIS A 113 -5.13 17.76 -12.39
C HIS A 113 -3.65 17.47 -12.64
N TYR A 114 -3.21 16.24 -12.29
CA TYR A 114 -1.82 15.81 -12.45
C TYR A 114 -1.67 15.04 -13.77
N ASP A 115 -0.99 15.63 -14.73
CA ASP A 115 -0.56 15.02 -16.01
C ASP A 115 0.63 14.08 -15.80
N LEU A 116 1.45 14.33 -14.77
CA LEU A 116 2.45 13.41 -14.23
C LEU A 116 2.08 13.09 -12.77
N PRO A 117 1.26 12.05 -12.54
CA PRO A 117 0.74 11.77 -11.21
C PRO A 117 1.80 11.13 -10.29
N GLN A 118 1.74 11.46 -8.99
CA GLN A 118 2.53 10.76 -7.99
C GLN A 118 1.93 9.40 -7.62
N THR A 119 2.78 8.42 -7.35
CA THR A 119 2.35 7.16 -6.73
C THR A 119 2.04 7.41 -5.26
N TYR A 120 0.78 7.17 -4.89
CA TYR A 120 0.31 7.25 -3.50
C TYR A 120 0.56 5.94 -2.75
N LEU A 121 0.35 4.81 -3.43
CA LEU A 121 0.56 3.47 -2.89
C LEU A 121 0.87 2.51 -4.04
N MET A 122 1.75 1.55 -3.81
CA MET A 122 2.05 0.47 -4.76
C MET A 122 1.74 -0.87 -4.11
N PHE A 123 1.22 -1.80 -4.89
CA PHE A 123 0.88 -3.15 -4.43
C PHE A 123 1.65 -4.23 -5.19
N PRO A 124 2.28 -5.18 -4.49
CA PRO A 124 2.58 -5.10 -3.07
C PRO A 124 3.73 -4.14 -2.78
N ILE A 125 3.75 -3.59 -1.58
CA ILE A 125 4.93 -2.94 -1.01
C ILE A 125 5.33 -3.69 0.27
N SER A 126 6.57 -4.13 0.33
CA SER A 126 7.12 -4.93 1.42
C SER A 126 8.21 -4.18 2.14
N TYR A 127 8.53 -4.61 3.35
CA TYR A 127 9.66 -4.07 4.10
C TYR A 127 10.95 -4.01 3.25
N GLY A 128 11.60 -2.87 3.25
CA GLY A 128 12.78 -2.56 2.46
C GLY A 128 12.50 -2.03 1.05
N ASP A 129 11.24 -2.03 0.60
CA ASP A 129 10.90 -1.46 -0.70
C ASP A 129 10.90 0.06 -0.65
N ARG A 130 11.37 0.66 -1.75
CA ARG A 130 11.41 2.11 -1.94
C ARG A 130 11.05 2.48 -3.36
N ILE A 131 10.18 3.46 -3.49
CA ILE A 131 9.73 4.02 -4.77
C ILE A 131 9.96 5.52 -4.71
N SER A 132 10.31 6.13 -5.82
CA SER A 132 10.44 7.59 -5.92
C SER A 132 10.13 8.05 -7.32
N GLY A 133 9.73 9.30 -7.46
CA GLY A 133 9.45 9.90 -8.75
C GLY A 133 9.24 11.40 -8.66
N LEU A 134 8.91 11.95 -9.79
CA LEU A 134 8.50 13.35 -9.95
C LEU A 134 7.00 13.40 -10.21
N PHE A 135 6.39 14.54 -9.94
CA PHE A 135 5.00 14.81 -10.29
C PHE A 135 4.84 16.24 -10.81
N HIS A 136 3.84 16.43 -11.64
CA HIS A 136 3.45 17.71 -12.18
C HIS A 136 1.95 17.75 -12.39
N GLY A 137 1.33 18.89 -12.12
CA GLY A 137 -0.07 19.12 -12.37
C GLY A 137 -0.38 20.61 -12.54
N THR A 138 -1.48 20.87 -13.20
CA THR A 138 -1.98 22.23 -13.43
C THR A 138 -3.44 22.34 -13.00
N GLY A 139 -3.88 23.55 -12.71
CA GLY A 139 -5.23 23.74 -12.22
C GLY A 139 -5.65 25.17 -12.02
N THR A 140 -6.59 25.38 -11.11
CA THR A 140 -7.16 26.68 -10.78
C THR A 140 -7.26 26.89 -9.27
N PHE A 141 -7.15 28.14 -8.85
CA PHE A 141 -7.40 28.57 -7.49
C PHE A 141 -8.49 29.66 -7.49
N CYS A 142 -9.55 29.42 -6.72
CA CYS A 142 -10.73 30.30 -6.65
C CYS A 142 -11.29 30.71 -8.02
N ASP A 143 -11.11 29.89 -9.06
CA ASP A 143 -11.46 30.18 -10.45
C ASP A 143 -10.83 31.46 -11.03
N LYS A 144 -9.91 32.10 -10.34
CA LYS A 144 -9.25 33.37 -10.70
C LYS A 144 -7.81 33.19 -11.14
N LEU A 145 -7.07 32.34 -10.45
CA LEU A 145 -5.67 32.09 -10.73
C LEU A 145 -5.49 30.74 -11.40
N ARG A 146 -4.46 30.63 -12.22
CA ARG A 146 -3.91 29.34 -12.65
C ARG A 146 -2.92 28.85 -11.63
N VAL A 147 -2.96 27.56 -11.35
CA VAL A 147 -2.06 26.91 -10.38
C VAL A 147 -1.21 25.89 -11.11
N ARG A 148 0.06 25.87 -10.81
CA ARG A 148 1.01 24.84 -11.19
C ARG A 148 1.59 24.23 -9.93
N SER A 149 1.46 22.92 -9.82
CA SER A 149 2.03 22.09 -8.75
C SER A 149 3.05 21.15 -9.36
N CYS A 150 4.27 21.17 -8.86
CA CYS A 150 5.31 20.23 -9.29
C CYS A 150 6.21 19.86 -8.13
N GLY A 151 6.78 18.65 -8.20
CA GLY A 151 7.58 18.18 -7.10
C GLY A 151 8.16 16.79 -7.28
N SER A 152 8.69 16.30 -6.16
CA SER A 152 9.19 14.93 -6.04
C SER A 152 8.50 14.21 -4.90
N TYR A 153 8.44 12.89 -5.02
CA TYR A 153 7.94 12.03 -3.96
C TYR A 153 8.83 10.82 -3.76
N SER A 154 8.79 10.26 -2.56
CA SER A 154 9.27 8.92 -2.28
C SER A 154 8.31 8.22 -1.33
N LEU A 155 8.19 6.92 -1.48
CA LEU A 155 7.44 6.02 -0.60
C LEU A 155 8.37 4.88 -0.21
N CYS A 156 8.55 4.67 1.09
CA CYS A 156 9.37 3.58 1.61
C CYS A 156 8.65 2.84 2.73
N ALA A 157 8.94 1.54 2.83
CA ALA A 157 8.49 0.65 3.87
C ALA A 157 9.72 0.18 4.65
N ASP A 158 10.25 1.02 5.53
CA ASP A 158 11.55 0.82 6.17
C ASP A 158 11.47 0.57 7.69
N GLU A 159 10.27 0.51 8.25
CA GLU A 159 10.06 0.26 9.67
C GLU A 159 9.06 -0.86 9.91
N LEU A 160 9.42 -1.76 10.82
CA LEU A 160 8.58 -2.85 11.33
C LEU A 160 8.51 -2.79 12.85
N GLY A 161 7.38 -3.25 13.41
CA GLY A 161 7.26 -3.26 14.85
C GLY A 161 5.93 -3.74 15.37
N ALA A 162 5.62 -3.28 16.58
CA ALA A 162 4.33 -3.45 17.23
C ALA A 162 3.72 -2.08 17.53
N LEU A 163 2.40 -2.01 17.53
CA LEU A 163 1.64 -0.82 17.83
C LEU A 163 0.69 -1.10 19.00
N VAL A 164 0.84 -0.36 20.07
CA VAL A 164 -0.11 -0.36 21.19
C VAL A 164 -1.19 0.66 20.88
N THR A 165 -2.43 0.20 20.81
CA THR A 165 -3.58 1.05 20.54
C THR A 165 -3.96 1.90 21.74
N ALA A 166 -4.80 2.89 21.53
CA ALA A 166 -5.32 3.72 22.63
C ALA A 166 -6.17 2.95 23.65
N ASP A 167 -6.68 1.78 23.25
CA ASP A 167 -7.49 0.89 24.11
C ASP A 167 -6.63 -0.16 24.86
N GLY A 168 -5.32 -0.17 24.58
CA GLY A 168 -4.35 -1.06 25.24
C GLY A 168 -4.07 -2.36 24.50
N ASP A 169 -4.70 -2.60 23.35
CA ASP A 169 -4.41 -3.75 22.50
C ASP A 169 -3.05 -3.58 21.82
N THR A 170 -2.34 -4.67 21.66
CA THR A 170 -1.04 -4.68 20.97
C THR A 170 -1.16 -5.38 19.63
N LEU A 171 -0.99 -4.62 18.57
CA LEU A 171 -0.91 -5.14 17.20
C LEU A 171 0.54 -5.49 16.87
N HIS A 172 0.75 -6.73 16.44
CA HIS A 172 2.07 -7.21 16.03
C HIS A 172 2.19 -7.21 14.50
N ASN A 173 3.42 -7.31 14.00
CA ASN A 173 3.73 -7.32 12.58
C ASN A 173 3.21 -6.07 11.86
N VAL A 174 3.31 -4.92 12.49
CA VAL A 174 2.93 -3.63 11.91
C VAL A 174 4.05 -3.14 11.01
N ILE A 175 3.68 -2.74 9.78
CA ILE A 175 4.59 -2.09 8.83
C ILE A 175 4.27 -0.60 8.75
N CYS A 176 5.30 0.23 8.84
CA CYS A 176 5.18 1.66 8.63
C CYS A 176 5.60 2.03 7.21
N LEU A 177 4.71 2.68 6.48
CA LEU A 177 5.01 3.31 5.21
C LEU A 177 5.27 4.80 5.43
N HIS A 178 6.44 5.27 5.00
CA HIS A 178 6.80 6.67 5.00
C HIS A 178 6.73 7.23 3.58
N ALA A 179 5.83 8.16 3.36
CA ALA A 179 5.72 8.91 2.13
C ALA A 179 6.26 10.33 2.36
N LEU A 180 7.29 10.70 1.61
CA LEU A 180 7.83 12.05 1.57
C LEU A 180 7.41 12.71 0.28
N ARG A 181 6.79 13.89 0.36
CA ARG A 181 6.42 14.73 -0.77
C ARG A 181 7.06 16.10 -0.62
N ARG A 182 7.73 16.57 -1.67
CA ARG A 182 8.27 17.93 -1.77
C ARG A 182 7.60 18.63 -2.93
N GLU A 183 6.86 19.69 -2.65
CA GLU A 183 5.99 20.37 -3.61
C GLU A 183 6.31 21.85 -3.68
N ASN A 184 6.42 22.35 -4.90
CA ASN A 184 6.36 23.75 -5.22
C ASN A 184 5.01 24.07 -5.87
N VAL A 185 4.28 25.04 -5.34
CA VAL A 185 3.03 25.52 -5.89
C VAL A 185 3.19 26.96 -6.33
N SER A 186 2.92 27.23 -7.60
CA SER A 186 3.00 28.55 -8.20
C SER A 186 1.62 29.01 -8.70
N TYR A 187 1.31 30.28 -8.48
CA TYR A 187 0.04 30.90 -8.85
C TYR A 187 0.27 32.00 -9.89
N PHE A 188 -0.53 32.00 -10.95
CA PHE A 188 -0.42 32.94 -12.05
C PHE A 188 -1.78 33.58 -12.33
N PRO A 189 -1.85 34.95 -12.49
CA PRO A 189 -3.04 35.56 -13.08
C PRO A 189 -3.33 34.97 -14.44
N ARG A 190 -4.60 34.80 -14.81
CA ARG A 190 -4.99 34.17 -16.10
C ARG A 190 -4.33 34.82 -17.33
N GLU A 191 -4.07 36.10 -17.25
CA GLU A 191 -3.48 36.92 -18.33
C GLU A 191 -1.96 36.85 -18.37
N GLN A 192 -1.31 36.29 -17.34
CA GLN A 192 0.14 36.23 -17.18
C GLN A 192 0.65 34.79 -17.02
N VAL A 193 -0.05 33.85 -17.63
CA VAL A 193 0.34 32.44 -17.59
C VAL A 193 1.61 32.25 -18.45
N PRO A 194 2.69 31.67 -17.90
CA PRO A 194 3.89 31.37 -18.67
C PRO A 194 3.61 30.47 -19.85
N SER A 195 4.34 30.64 -20.95
CA SER A 195 4.19 29.80 -22.15
C SER A 195 4.49 28.31 -21.92
N ASP A 196 5.29 28.02 -20.90
CA ASP A 196 5.66 26.66 -20.45
C ASP A 196 4.79 26.13 -19.30
N TYR A 197 3.68 26.77 -19.00
CA TYR A 197 2.80 26.45 -17.86
C TYR A 197 2.37 24.98 -17.81
N GLY A 198 2.06 24.37 -18.93
CA GLY A 198 1.62 22.98 -19.05
C GLY A 198 2.70 22.02 -19.55
N VAL A 199 3.95 22.50 -19.75
CA VAL A 199 5.04 21.69 -20.29
C VAL A 199 6.20 21.68 -19.32
N PHE A 200 6.46 20.52 -18.69
CA PHE A 200 7.55 20.37 -17.75
C PHE A 200 8.43 19.20 -18.15
N THR A 201 9.74 19.41 -18.07
CA THR A 201 10.73 18.34 -18.17
C THR A 201 11.18 17.94 -16.75
N ASP A 202 11.71 16.75 -16.60
CA ASP A 202 12.27 16.28 -15.33
C ASP A 202 13.29 17.27 -14.76
N ASP A 203 14.14 17.86 -15.62
CA ASP A 203 15.17 18.82 -15.22
C ASP A 203 14.54 20.12 -14.71
N SER A 204 13.44 20.59 -15.33
CA SER A 204 12.75 21.80 -14.87
C SER A 204 12.06 21.59 -13.52
N ILE A 205 11.45 20.41 -13.29
CA ILE A 205 10.86 20.04 -12.01
C ILE A 205 11.96 19.98 -10.93
N ARG A 206 13.08 19.32 -11.21
CA ARG A 206 14.22 19.22 -10.28
C ARG A 206 14.80 20.60 -9.95
N THR A 207 14.94 21.46 -10.95
CA THR A 207 15.39 22.83 -10.76
C THR A 207 14.42 23.61 -9.86
N CYS A 208 13.13 23.50 -10.08
CA CYS A 208 12.09 24.15 -9.29
C CYS A 208 12.16 23.74 -7.80
N ILE A 209 12.36 22.45 -7.53
CA ILE A 209 12.45 21.93 -6.15
C ILE A 209 13.76 22.37 -5.47
N ASN A 210 14.85 22.46 -6.21
CA ASN A 210 16.18 22.74 -5.64
C ASN A 210 16.51 24.22 -5.52
N SER A 211 15.93 25.06 -6.38
CA SER A 211 16.22 26.50 -6.44
C SER A 211 15.30 27.34 -5.59
N ASP A 212 14.15 26.80 -5.18
CA ASP A 212 13.12 27.59 -4.53
C ASP A 212 13.03 27.35 -3.03
N SER A 213 13.01 28.47 -2.32
CA SER A 213 12.72 28.51 -0.89
C SER A 213 11.23 28.25 -0.57
N LEU A 214 10.35 28.13 -1.57
CA LEU A 214 8.91 27.95 -1.43
C LEU A 214 8.45 26.49 -1.52
N VAL A 215 9.36 25.54 -1.31
CA VAL A 215 9.02 24.11 -1.31
C VAL A 215 8.43 23.73 0.02
N LEU A 216 7.17 23.26 -0.02
CA LEU A 216 6.51 22.60 1.10
C LEU A 216 6.94 21.13 1.11
N GLN A 217 7.34 20.65 2.27
CA GLN A 217 7.62 19.24 2.50
C GLN A 217 6.51 18.64 3.36
N GLU A 218 6.01 17.49 2.94
CA GLU A 218 5.04 16.67 3.67
C GLU A 218 5.67 15.31 3.93
N ASP A 219 5.79 14.95 5.19
CA ASP A 219 6.17 13.62 5.66
C ASP A 219 4.91 12.94 6.21
N LEU A 220 4.44 11.90 5.53
CA LEU A 220 3.26 11.13 5.91
C LEU A 220 3.66 9.70 6.27
N TYR A 221 3.49 9.34 7.53
CA TYR A 221 3.69 8.00 8.06
C TYR A 221 2.35 7.30 8.21
N ARG A 222 2.27 6.04 7.77
CA ARG A 222 1.05 5.23 7.83
C ARG A 222 1.38 3.83 8.34
N TRP A 223 0.76 3.44 9.44
CA TRP A 223 0.96 2.15 10.09
C TRP A 223 -0.13 1.17 9.69
N TYR A 224 0.24 0.12 8.99
CA TYR A 224 -0.64 -0.95 8.56
C TYR A 224 -0.43 -2.18 9.43
N ALA A 225 -1.52 -2.77 9.90
CA ALA A 225 -1.52 -4.00 10.69
C ALA A 225 -2.25 -5.12 9.95
N PRO A 226 -1.87 -6.40 10.16
CA PRO A 226 -2.55 -7.54 9.56
C PRO A 226 -4.05 -7.57 9.89
N GLY A 227 -4.86 -7.76 8.86
CA GLY A 227 -6.32 -7.84 9.01
C GLY A 227 -7.05 -6.49 9.09
N TYR A 228 -6.35 -5.39 8.87
CA TYR A 228 -6.92 -4.04 8.79
C TYR A 228 -6.62 -3.44 7.42
N ARG A 229 -7.69 -3.02 6.72
CA ARG A 229 -7.60 -2.53 5.33
C ARG A 229 -6.90 -1.19 5.21
N TYR A 230 -7.20 -0.30 6.11
CA TYR A 230 -6.69 1.07 6.16
C TYR A 230 -5.61 1.21 7.23
N PRO A 231 -4.76 2.24 7.16
CA PRO A 231 -3.82 2.50 8.24
C PRO A 231 -4.51 2.60 9.59
N VAL A 232 -3.99 1.90 10.59
CA VAL A 232 -4.47 2.00 11.98
C VAL A 232 -4.07 3.33 12.59
N ALA A 233 -2.89 3.83 12.22
CA ALA A 233 -2.43 5.14 12.62
C ALA A 233 -1.79 5.88 11.45
N GLU A 234 -1.85 7.19 11.50
CA GLU A 234 -1.20 8.10 10.55
C GLU A 234 -0.55 9.26 11.32
N ARG A 235 0.60 9.71 10.84
CA ARG A 235 1.25 10.93 11.31
C ARG A 235 1.65 11.75 10.12
N CYS A 236 1.26 13.01 10.11
CA CYS A 236 1.61 13.95 9.06
C CYS A 236 2.39 15.11 9.64
N LEU A 237 3.53 15.41 9.05
CA LEU A 237 4.36 16.54 9.38
C LEU A 237 4.54 17.40 8.14
N TYR A 238 4.10 18.64 8.22
CA TYR A 238 4.40 19.65 7.21
C TYR A 238 5.58 20.52 7.67
N SER A 239 6.55 20.69 6.80
CA SER A 239 7.68 21.57 7.04
C SER A 239 7.91 22.51 5.86
N TYR A 240 8.40 23.69 6.17
CA TYR A 240 8.74 24.72 5.21
C TYR A 240 10.11 25.28 5.56
N ARG A 241 11.04 25.27 4.61
CA ARG A 241 12.45 25.65 4.84
C ARG A 241 13.13 24.90 5.98
N GLY A 242 12.72 23.64 6.20
CA GLY A 242 13.25 22.81 7.29
C GLY A 242 12.64 23.08 8.67
N GLU A 243 11.73 24.04 8.79
CA GLU A 243 10.99 24.31 10.02
C GLU A 243 9.63 23.62 9.99
N ALA A 244 9.25 22.95 11.08
CA ALA A 244 7.94 22.33 11.21
C ALA A 244 6.85 23.40 11.28
N VAL A 245 5.86 23.29 10.39
CA VAL A 245 4.72 24.21 10.32
C VAL A 245 3.51 23.61 11.03
N THR A 246 3.26 22.36 10.80
CA THR A 246 2.10 21.63 11.35
C THR A 246 2.46 20.17 11.50
N GLU A 247 2.06 19.60 12.63
CA GLU A 247 2.16 18.18 12.89
C GLU A 247 0.87 17.69 13.53
N TYR A 248 0.38 16.54 13.07
CA TYR A 248 -0.75 15.85 13.70
C TYR A 248 -0.62 14.34 13.51
N SER A 249 -1.22 13.61 14.43
CA SER A 249 -1.39 12.16 14.32
C SER A 249 -2.86 11.80 14.44
N LEU A 250 -3.25 10.78 13.68
CA LEU A 250 -4.60 10.25 13.63
C LEU A 250 -4.56 8.76 14.00
N TYR A 251 -5.51 8.34 14.76
CA TYR A 251 -5.78 6.95 15.10
C TYR A 251 -7.13 6.54 14.50
N CYS A 252 -7.17 5.41 13.85
CA CYS A 252 -8.40 4.75 13.44
C CYS A 252 -8.72 3.67 14.48
N PRO A 253 -9.76 3.84 15.32
CA PRO A 253 -10.18 2.81 16.25
C PRO A 253 -10.41 1.48 15.52
N LEU A 254 -9.98 0.38 16.11
CA LEU A 254 -10.02 -0.93 15.44
C LEU A 254 -11.43 -1.33 15.02
N GLU A 255 -12.42 -1.00 15.86
CA GLU A 255 -13.84 -1.26 15.62
C GLU A 255 -14.37 -0.61 14.33
N GLU A 256 -13.83 0.55 13.94
CA GLU A 256 -14.21 1.23 12.70
C GLU A 256 -13.90 0.38 11.46
N GLN A 257 -12.83 -0.41 11.51
CA GLN A 257 -12.46 -1.33 10.44
C GLN A 257 -13.02 -2.74 10.63
N GLU A 258 -13.23 -3.17 11.87
CA GLU A 258 -13.82 -4.47 12.18
C GLU A 258 -15.30 -4.53 11.77
N ASN A 259 -15.99 -3.40 11.80
CA ASN A 259 -17.38 -3.26 11.39
C ASN A 259 -17.57 -2.98 9.88
N LEU A 260 -16.50 -3.01 9.08
CA LEU A 260 -16.63 -2.87 7.63
C LEU A 260 -17.34 -4.08 7.03
N ASP A 261 -18.44 -3.83 6.31
CA ASP A 261 -19.18 -4.86 5.60
C ASP A 261 -18.31 -5.52 4.52
N LEU A 262 -18.51 -6.83 4.31
CA LEU A 262 -17.93 -7.59 3.20
C LEU A 262 -16.37 -7.51 3.11
N ASP A 263 -15.70 -7.40 4.24
CA ASP A 263 -14.22 -7.43 4.30
C ASP A 263 -13.69 -8.81 4.72
N GLU A 264 -14.18 -9.84 4.04
CA GLU A 264 -13.93 -11.25 4.38
C GLU A 264 -12.44 -11.60 4.44
N ALA A 265 -11.64 -11.07 3.51
CA ALA A 265 -10.21 -11.31 3.49
C ALA A 265 -9.52 -10.83 4.78
N ASN A 266 -9.86 -9.63 5.26
CA ASN A 266 -9.31 -9.10 6.50
C ASN A 266 -9.90 -9.77 7.74
N ILE A 267 -11.17 -10.17 7.71
CA ILE A 267 -11.79 -10.98 8.77
C ILE A 267 -11.02 -12.30 8.96
N GLU A 268 -10.71 -12.99 7.85
CA GLU A 268 -9.93 -14.23 7.89
C GLU A 268 -8.51 -14.01 8.48
N VAL A 269 -7.83 -12.93 8.09
CA VAL A 269 -6.52 -12.57 8.64
C VAL A 269 -6.61 -12.28 10.13
N ARG A 270 -7.60 -11.50 10.59
CA ARG A 270 -7.81 -11.23 12.03
C ARG A 270 -8.04 -12.52 12.82
N GLN A 271 -8.83 -13.45 12.25
CA GLN A 271 -9.03 -14.74 12.89
C GLN A 271 -7.72 -15.53 13.02
N LYS A 272 -6.91 -15.59 11.96
CA LYS A 272 -5.60 -16.24 11.99
C LYS A 272 -4.64 -15.59 13.01
N VAL A 273 -4.66 -14.27 13.12
CA VAL A 273 -3.87 -13.55 14.13
C VAL A 273 -4.33 -13.95 15.54
N LYS A 274 -5.65 -13.96 15.77
CA LYS A 274 -6.23 -14.33 17.07
C LYS A 274 -5.92 -15.78 17.47
N ASP A 275 -5.96 -16.68 16.50
CA ASP A 275 -5.67 -18.11 16.72
C ASP A 275 -4.17 -18.43 16.78
N GLY A 276 -3.30 -17.43 16.58
CA GLY A 276 -1.85 -17.61 16.54
C GLY A 276 -1.34 -18.38 15.32
N THR A 277 -2.15 -18.50 14.29
CA THR A 277 -1.83 -19.21 13.04
C THR A 277 -1.43 -18.27 11.89
N TYR A 278 -1.49 -16.98 12.12
CA TYR A 278 -1.05 -15.99 11.14
C TYR A 278 0.45 -16.08 10.90
N VAL A 279 0.83 -16.29 9.64
CA VAL A 279 2.23 -16.27 9.21
C VAL A 279 2.42 -15.01 8.37
N PRO A 280 3.25 -14.05 8.82
CA PRO A 280 3.58 -12.87 8.02
C PRO A 280 4.23 -13.27 6.70
N TYR A 281 3.93 -12.52 5.66
CA TYR A 281 4.55 -12.70 4.36
C TYR A 281 6.08 -12.71 4.47
N ARG A 282 6.72 -13.70 3.85
CA ARG A 282 8.17 -13.84 3.86
C ARG A 282 8.72 -13.44 2.49
N LYS A 283 9.31 -12.26 2.37
CA LYS A 283 10.11 -11.92 1.18
C LYS A 283 11.35 -12.79 1.21
N LEU A 284 11.38 -13.83 0.40
CA LEU A 284 12.64 -14.52 0.13
C LEU A 284 13.52 -13.50 -0.62
N SER A 285 14.69 -13.18 -0.03
CA SER A 285 15.67 -12.40 -0.75
C SER A 285 15.92 -13.12 -2.09
N LYS A 286 15.64 -12.46 -3.20
CA LYS A 286 16.00 -12.97 -4.52
C LYS A 286 17.53 -13.17 -4.55
N ALA A 287 17.98 -14.37 -4.30
CA ALA A 287 19.23 -14.81 -4.84
C ALA A 287 19.08 -14.73 -6.36
N ALA A 288 19.91 -13.93 -7.00
CA ALA A 288 19.84 -13.73 -8.44
C ALA A 288 19.93 -15.09 -9.13
N GLY A 289 18.79 -15.59 -9.66
CA GLY A 289 18.75 -16.81 -10.44
C GLY A 289 17.67 -17.83 -10.09
N ASP A 290 17.01 -17.79 -8.93
CA ASP A 290 16.06 -18.82 -8.58
C ASP A 290 14.62 -18.41 -8.98
N ASN A 291 14.14 -19.05 -10.05
CA ASN A 291 12.73 -19.05 -10.41
C ASN A 291 11.99 -19.88 -9.36
N ILE A 292 11.16 -19.24 -8.51
CA ILE A 292 10.47 -19.92 -7.39
C ILE A 292 9.40 -20.87 -7.92
N MET A 293 8.81 -20.52 -9.07
CA MET A 293 7.68 -21.20 -9.64
C MET A 293 7.72 -21.09 -11.16
N ASP A 294 7.56 -22.22 -11.83
CA ASP A 294 7.28 -22.28 -13.25
C ASP A 294 5.78 -22.54 -13.41
N TYR A 295 5.12 -21.78 -14.29
CA TYR A 295 3.70 -21.90 -14.51
C TYR A 295 3.31 -21.74 -15.97
N HIS A 296 2.19 -22.33 -16.32
CA HIS A 296 1.51 -22.16 -17.59
C HIS A 296 0.02 -21.92 -17.36
N CYS A 297 -0.51 -20.89 -18.02
CA CYS A 297 -1.92 -20.56 -17.95
C CYS A 297 -2.56 -20.65 -19.32
N SER A 298 -3.71 -21.29 -19.41
CA SER A 298 -4.50 -21.39 -20.62
C SER A 298 -5.98 -21.19 -20.32
N MET A 299 -6.73 -20.67 -21.31
CA MET A 299 -8.19 -20.60 -21.22
C MET A 299 -8.78 -21.71 -22.05
N ASP A 300 -9.84 -22.36 -21.56
CA ASP A 300 -10.55 -23.38 -22.29
C ASP A 300 -11.25 -22.80 -23.54
N GLU A 301 -11.55 -23.64 -24.52
CA GLU A 301 -12.23 -23.22 -25.78
C GLU A 301 -13.60 -22.59 -25.52
N SER A 302 -14.24 -22.91 -24.41
CA SER A 302 -15.53 -22.38 -24.00
C SER A 302 -15.44 -21.02 -23.28
N CYS A 303 -14.23 -20.53 -23.02
CA CYS A 303 -13.93 -19.32 -22.24
C CYS A 303 -14.58 -19.31 -20.83
N ARG A 304 -14.80 -20.51 -20.26
CA ARG A 304 -15.46 -20.67 -18.95
C ARG A 304 -14.52 -20.98 -17.81
N ASN A 305 -13.32 -21.47 -18.12
CA ASN A 305 -12.31 -21.79 -17.11
C ASN A 305 -10.93 -21.34 -17.57
N ILE A 306 -10.15 -20.83 -16.62
CA ILE A 306 -8.72 -20.63 -16.77
C ILE A 306 -8.04 -21.81 -16.09
N HIS A 307 -7.27 -22.55 -16.84
CA HIS A 307 -6.46 -23.67 -16.35
C HIS A 307 -5.06 -23.15 -16.03
N VAL A 308 -4.61 -23.38 -14.81
CA VAL A 308 -3.28 -23.00 -14.32
C VAL A 308 -2.52 -24.25 -13.92
N GLU A 309 -1.45 -24.57 -14.64
CA GLU A 309 -0.50 -25.61 -14.26
C GLU A 309 0.76 -24.96 -13.70
N PHE A 310 1.30 -25.48 -12.63
CA PHE A 310 2.51 -24.94 -12.04
C PHE A 310 3.31 -25.97 -11.25
N THR A 311 4.62 -25.71 -11.14
CA THR A 311 5.56 -26.39 -10.25
C THR A 311 6.30 -25.35 -9.42
N VAL A 312 6.51 -25.65 -8.15
CA VAL A 312 7.35 -24.82 -7.28
C VAL A 312 8.74 -25.45 -7.14
N ASN A 313 9.77 -24.61 -7.21
CA ASN A 313 11.17 -25.04 -7.13
C ASN A 313 11.71 -25.03 -5.69
N SER A 314 10.94 -24.45 -4.76
CA SER A 314 11.15 -24.48 -3.31
C SER A 314 9.78 -24.46 -2.62
N PRO A 315 9.67 -24.87 -1.34
CA PRO A 315 8.41 -24.78 -0.61
C PRO A 315 7.83 -23.37 -0.71
N ALA A 316 6.60 -23.24 -1.23
CA ALA A 316 6.00 -21.95 -1.52
C ALA A 316 4.52 -21.91 -1.16
N SER A 317 4.11 -20.80 -0.57
CA SER A 317 2.70 -20.40 -0.53
C SER A 317 2.37 -19.72 -1.85
N VAL A 318 1.43 -20.30 -2.59
CA VAL A 318 0.99 -19.79 -3.90
C VAL A 318 -0.42 -19.24 -3.75
N SER A 319 -0.62 -18.00 -4.17
CA SER A 319 -1.95 -17.41 -4.28
C SER A 319 -2.24 -16.99 -5.71
N LEU A 320 -3.46 -17.29 -6.15
CA LEU A 320 -4.00 -16.92 -7.47
C LEU A 320 -5.19 -15.99 -7.24
N VAL A 321 -5.17 -14.81 -7.86
CA VAL A 321 -6.27 -13.85 -7.76
C VAL A 321 -6.70 -13.43 -9.15
N LEU A 322 -7.95 -13.74 -9.52
CA LEU A 322 -8.56 -13.27 -10.77
C LEU A 322 -9.33 -11.98 -10.49
N SER A 323 -8.88 -10.90 -11.11
CA SER A 323 -9.53 -9.59 -11.03
C SER A 323 -9.91 -9.06 -12.41
N ASN A 324 -10.88 -8.15 -12.47
CA ASN A 324 -11.15 -7.40 -13.69
C ASN A 324 -10.06 -6.33 -13.92
N SER A 325 -10.15 -5.62 -15.05
CA SER A 325 -9.24 -4.51 -15.36
C SER A 325 -9.27 -3.35 -14.35
N GLU A 326 -10.24 -3.35 -13.46
CA GLU A 326 -10.47 -2.34 -12.43
C GLU A 326 -9.87 -2.73 -11.08
N GLY A 327 -9.26 -3.94 -11.01
CA GLY A 327 -8.65 -4.46 -9.79
C GLY A 327 -9.62 -5.12 -8.81
N MET A 328 -10.92 -5.27 -9.20
CA MET A 328 -11.89 -5.99 -8.37
C MET A 328 -11.62 -7.50 -8.47
N ALA A 329 -11.31 -8.14 -7.35
CA ALA A 329 -11.11 -9.57 -7.29
C ALA A 329 -12.45 -10.33 -7.33
N PHE A 330 -12.52 -11.35 -8.19
CA PHE A 330 -13.70 -12.21 -8.34
C PHE A 330 -13.45 -13.63 -7.86
N ARG A 331 -12.21 -14.08 -7.93
CA ARG A 331 -11.79 -15.41 -7.45
C ARG A 331 -10.44 -15.29 -6.79
N SER A 332 -10.25 -15.99 -5.69
CA SER A 332 -8.95 -16.09 -5.04
C SER A 332 -8.74 -17.52 -4.51
N PHE A 333 -7.51 -17.98 -4.62
CA PHE A 333 -7.09 -19.29 -4.14
C PHE A 333 -5.74 -19.13 -3.46
N THR A 334 -5.52 -19.85 -2.38
CA THR A 334 -4.23 -19.89 -1.69
C THR A 334 -3.95 -21.30 -1.21
N GLY A 335 -2.72 -21.75 -1.35
CA GLY A 335 -2.28 -23.06 -0.89
C GLY A 335 -0.78 -23.11 -0.70
N ASP A 336 -0.34 -24.06 0.14
CA ASP A 336 1.08 -24.32 0.38
C ASP A 336 1.51 -25.56 -0.42
N TYR A 337 2.58 -25.42 -1.19
CA TYR A 337 3.05 -26.41 -2.14
C TYR A 337 4.49 -26.80 -1.87
N GLN A 338 4.82 -28.08 -2.14
CA GLN A 338 6.17 -28.62 -1.99
C GLN A 338 6.88 -28.69 -3.36
N PRO A 339 8.21 -28.56 -3.39
CA PRO A 339 8.96 -28.59 -4.64
C PRO A 339 8.89 -29.94 -5.34
N GLY A 340 8.85 -29.91 -6.68
CA GLY A 340 8.91 -31.09 -7.55
C GLY A 340 7.56 -31.75 -7.84
N GLU A 341 6.46 -31.27 -7.28
CA GLU A 341 5.11 -31.72 -7.63
C GLU A 341 4.52 -30.83 -8.73
N SER A 342 3.93 -31.43 -9.76
CA SER A 342 3.12 -30.70 -10.74
C SER A 342 1.73 -30.50 -10.15
N ASN A 343 1.31 -29.27 -10.06
CA ASN A 343 0.02 -28.86 -9.54
C ASN A 343 -0.83 -28.27 -10.66
N SER A 344 -2.14 -28.47 -10.59
CA SER A 344 -3.08 -27.87 -11.52
C SER A 344 -4.29 -27.30 -10.79
N MET A 345 -4.82 -26.21 -11.31
CA MET A 345 -6.01 -25.56 -10.76
C MET A 345 -6.88 -24.97 -11.87
N ASP A 346 -8.18 -25.23 -11.78
CA ASP A 346 -9.18 -24.66 -12.67
C ASP A 346 -9.90 -23.51 -11.98
N ILE A 347 -9.82 -22.32 -12.59
CA ILE A 347 -10.47 -21.11 -12.08
C ILE A 347 -11.72 -20.86 -12.93
N SER A 348 -12.89 -21.07 -12.32
CA SER A 348 -14.16 -20.87 -13.04
C SER A 348 -14.44 -19.40 -13.31
N CYS A 349 -14.66 -19.09 -14.58
CA CYS A 349 -15.10 -17.78 -15.08
C CYS A 349 -16.63 -17.69 -15.20
N THR A 350 -17.35 -18.76 -14.85
CA THR A 350 -18.81 -18.80 -14.96
C THR A 350 -19.46 -17.73 -14.08
N GLY A 351 -20.36 -16.95 -14.67
CA GLY A 351 -21.06 -15.85 -13.99
C GLY A 351 -20.27 -14.55 -13.86
N LEU A 352 -19.06 -14.50 -14.41
CA LEU A 352 -18.31 -13.24 -14.49
C LEU A 352 -18.82 -12.37 -15.65
N PRO A 353 -18.86 -11.04 -15.49
CA PRO A 353 -19.16 -10.11 -16.58
C PRO A 353 -18.17 -10.29 -17.75
N ARG A 354 -18.65 -10.01 -18.97
CA ARG A 354 -17.77 -10.00 -20.14
C ARG A 354 -16.75 -8.87 -20.01
N GLY A 355 -15.49 -9.14 -20.37
CA GLY A 355 -14.45 -8.13 -20.28
C GLY A 355 -13.05 -8.69 -20.14
N GLN A 356 -12.11 -7.79 -19.94
CA GLN A 356 -10.70 -8.13 -19.69
C GLN A 356 -10.47 -8.41 -18.20
N TYR A 357 -9.79 -9.51 -17.94
CA TYR A 357 -9.41 -9.95 -16.58
C TYR A 357 -7.90 -10.14 -16.49
N VAL A 358 -7.39 -10.00 -15.29
CA VAL A 358 -5.98 -10.23 -14.95
C VAL A 358 -5.94 -11.30 -13.86
N LEU A 359 -5.23 -12.38 -14.14
CA LEU A 359 -4.88 -13.38 -13.14
C LEU A 359 -3.52 -13.01 -12.55
N TYR A 360 -3.50 -12.66 -11.29
CA TYR A 360 -2.30 -12.47 -10.50
C TYR A 360 -1.89 -13.80 -9.88
N ILE A 361 -0.62 -14.13 -10.01
CA ILE A 361 0.00 -15.35 -9.51
C ILE A 361 1.11 -14.92 -8.57
N ASN A 362 0.98 -15.25 -7.30
CA ASN A 362 1.98 -14.91 -6.29
C ASN A 362 2.53 -16.20 -5.68
N ALA A 363 3.82 -16.41 -5.79
CA ALA A 363 4.54 -17.51 -5.13
C ALA A 363 5.57 -16.92 -4.17
N ASN A 364 5.33 -16.98 -2.87
CA ASN A 364 6.19 -16.43 -1.82
C ASN A 364 6.61 -14.96 -2.11
N GLY A 365 5.69 -14.16 -2.75
CA GLY A 365 5.91 -12.76 -3.10
C GLY A 365 6.59 -12.51 -4.44
N SER A 366 6.92 -13.53 -5.19
CA SER A 366 7.20 -13.39 -6.61
C SER A 366 5.87 -13.29 -7.35
N ILE A 367 5.54 -12.11 -7.89
CA ILE A 367 4.27 -11.87 -8.56
C ILE A 367 4.47 -11.89 -10.06
N SER A 368 3.60 -12.64 -10.71
CA SER A 368 3.41 -12.66 -12.17
C SER A 368 1.95 -12.37 -12.50
N SER A 369 1.65 -11.98 -13.71
CA SER A 369 0.26 -11.75 -14.11
C SER A 369 0.03 -12.14 -15.57
N GLU A 370 -1.17 -12.70 -15.83
CA GLU A 370 -1.63 -13.09 -17.15
C GLU A 370 -2.97 -12.41 -17.45
N LYS A 371 -3.19 -12.03 -18.72
CA LYS A 371 -4.41 -11.35 -19.13
C LYS A 371 -5.31 -12.30 -19.91
N PHE A 372 -6.60 -12.30 -19.59
CA PHE A 372 -7.62 -13.11 -20.22
C PHE A 372 -8.80 -12.24 -20.66
N ASN A 373 -9.47 -12.67 -21.73
CA ASN A 373 -10.66 -12.01 -22.25
C ASN A 373 -11.85 -12.97 -22.09
N ILE A 374 -12.78 -12.66 -21.17
CA ILE A 374 -14.00 -13.43 -20.95
C ILE A 374 -15.09 -12.91 -21.89
N GLN A 375 -15.63 -13.81 -22.74
CA GLN A 375 -16.60 -13.48 -23.78
C GLN A 375 -18.05 -13.73 -23.35
#